data_e04a069a52001d4e6395de32bfbdd819
#
_entry.id   e04a069a52001d4e6395de32bfbdd819
#
_cell.length_a   1.000
_cell.length_b   1.000
_cell.length_c   1.000
_cell.angle_alpha   90.00
_cell.angle_beta   90.00
_cell.angle_gamma   90.00
#
_symmetry.space_group_name_H-M   'P 1'
#
loop_
_entity.id
_entity.type
_entity.pdbx_description
1 polymer ?
#
loop_
_entity_poly.entity_id
_entity_poly.type
_entity_poly.pdbx_seq_one_letter_code
_entity_poly.pdbx_strand_id
1 'polypeptide(L)'
;MKDTILYGDCRETLCGFLPQSSRMCVTSPPYYGLRDYGGEENQIGQEQSPEEYIEQMVQVFREVRNVLTDDGTCWVNMGDSYYNYRPGKAYVKQTVASSRQDLPEYSPKRSKKLYGLKEKDLIGIPWMFAFAMRADGWYLRQDIIWNKPNPMPESVRDRCTKAHEYIFLFSKNKKYFYDNEAIKEPAKDWGTRDRSKGKYHNE
;
A
#
# COMPACT_ATOMS: atom_id res chain seq x y z
N MET A 1 5.33 -14.60 -23.84
CA MET A 1 4.15 -15.11 -23.10
C MET A 1 2.96 -14.27 -23.53
N LYS A 2 1.79 -14.87 -23.73
CA LYS A 2 0.56 -14.07 -23.93
C LYS A 2 0.14 -13.50 -22.58
N ASP A 3 -0.44 -12.30 -22.58
CA ASP A 3 -1.03 -11.70 -21.39
C ASP A 3 -2.10 -12.65 -20.85
N THR A 4 -2.00 -12.98 -19.56
CA THR A 4 -2.86 -14.00 -18.95
C THR A 4 -3.32 -13.49 -17.58
N ILE A 5 -4.60 -13.67 -17.30
CA ILE A 5 -5.18 -13.44 -15.96
C ILE A 5 -5.29 -14.80 -15.28
N LEU A 6 -4.71 -14.92 -14.08
CA LEU A 6 -4.81 -16.11 -13.26
C LEU A 6 -5.80 -15.86 -12.13
N TYR A 7 -6.66 -16.84 -11.88
CA TYR A 7 -7.65 -16.81 -10.80
C TYR A 7 -7.22 -17.71 -9.66
N GLY A 8 -7.52 -17.32 -8.43
CA GLY A 8 -7.25 -18.10 -7.23
C GLY A 8 -6.46 -17.34 -6.18
N ASP A 9 -6.12 -18.02 -5.10
CA ASP A 9 -5.26 -17.46 -4.06
C ASP A 9 -3.86 -17.22 -4.63
N CYS A 10 -3.36 -16.00 -4.46
CA CYS A 10 -2.06 -15.62 -5.00
C CYS A 10 -0.91 -16.43 -4.38
N ARG A 11 -1.06 -16.92 -3.15
CA ARG A 11 -0.06 -17.77 -2.48
C ARG A 11 0.08 -19.11 -3.20
N GLU A 12 -1.03 -19.69 -3.63
CA GLU A 12 -1.05 -20.94 -4.39
C GLU A 12 -0.64 -20.75 -5.86
N THR A 13 -1.20 -19.71 -6.49
CA THR A 13 -0.89 -19.41 -7.91
C THR A 13 0.59 -19.09 -8.13
N LEU A 14 1.22 -18.32 -7.23
CA LEU A 14 2.64 -17.97 -7.33
C LEU A 14 3.55 -19.19 -7.18
N CYS A 15 3.20 -20.16 -6.35
CA CYS A 15 3.93 -21.42 -6.22
C CYS A 15 4.00 -22.23 -7.52
N GLY A 16 3.04 -22.02 -8.42
CA GLY A 16 3.01 -22.64 -9.74
C GLY A 16 3.95 -22.02 -10.77
N PHE A 17 4.55 -20.86 -10.49
CA PHE A 17 5.50 -20.22 -11.39
C PHE A 17 6.90 -20.80 -11.29
N LEU A 18 7.61 -20.79 -12.40
CA LEU A 18 9.03 -21.13 -12.38
C LEU A 18 9.80 -20.06 -11.59
N PRO A 19 10.73 -20.44 -10.73
CA PRO A 19 11.63 -19.51 -10.07
C PRO A 19 12.34 -18.61 -11.10
N GLN A 20 12.58 -17.36 -10.76
CA GLN A 20 13.29 -16.39 -11.61
C GLN A 20 12.67 -16.17 -13.00
N SER A 21 11.35 -16.34 -13.14
CA SER A 21 10.64 -16.18 -14.40
C SER A 21 10.13 -14.77 -14.67
N SER A 22 10.15 -13.88 -13.69
CA SER A 22 9.67 -12.50 -13.79
C SER A 22 10.73 -11.50 -13.38
N ARG A 23 10.79 -10.35 -14.08
CA ARG A 23 11.73 -9.27 -13.75
C ARG A 23 11.15 -8.22 -12.83
N MET A 24 9.83 -8.09 -12.80
CA MET A 24 9.18 -7.05 -12.04
C MET A 24 7.83 -7.51 -11.50
N CYS A 25 7.53 -7.09 -10.28
CA CYS A 25 6.20 -7.14 -9.71
C CYS A 25 5.73 -5.70 -9.45
N VAL A 26 4.54 -5.36 -9.90
CA VAL A 26 3.86 -4.09 -9.59
C VAL A 26 2.49 -4.44 -9.05
N THR A 27 2.17 -4.02 -7.83
CA THR A 27 0.92 -4.42 -7.18
C THR A 27 0.40 -3.40 -6.19
N SER A 28 -0.90 -3.46 -5.96
CA SER A 28 -1.62 -2.82 -4.86
C SER A 28 -2.40 -3.92 -4.14
N PRO A 29 -1.84 -4.51 -3.08
CA PRO A 29 -2.50 -5.59 -2.35
C PRO A 29 -3.77 -5.11 -1.64
N PRO A 30 -4.65 -6.00 -1.15
CA PRO A 30 -5.78 -5.63 -0.33
C PRO A 30 -5.32 -4.84 0.90
N TYR A 31 -5.92 -3.67 1.15
CA TYR A 31 -5.56 -2.83 2.29
C TYR A 31 -6.25 -3.33 3.57
N TYR A 32 -5.54 -3.25 4.68
CA TYR A 32 -6.02 -3.70 5.98
C TYR A 32 -7.33 -2.99 6.39
N GLY A 33 -8.36 -3.79 6.67
CA GLY A 33 -9.65 -3.32 7.17
C GLY A 33 -10.46 -2.44 6.22
N LEU A 34 -10.04 -2.28 4.95
CA LEU A 34 -10.69 -1.34 4.05
C LEU A 34 -11.89 -1.94 3.31
N ARG A 35 -11.77 -3.15 2.79
CA ARG A 35 -12.82 -3.79 1.98
C ARG A 35 -13.01 -5.24 2.39
N ASP A 36 -14.28 -5.61 2.48
CA ASP A 36 -14.72 -7.00 2.53
C ASP A 36 -15.28 -7.35 1.15
N TYR A 37 -14.62 -8.27 0.48
CA TYR A 37 -15.05 -8.71 -0.85
C TYR A 37 -16.07 -9.84 -0.79
N GLY A 38 -16.57 -10.20 0.41
CA GLY A 38 -17.51 -11.31 0.60
C GLY A 38 -16.88 -12.68 0.34
N GLY A 39 -15.56 -12.76 0.41
CA GLY A 39 -14.78 -13.98 0.18
C GLY A 39 -14.78 -14.92 1.38
N GLU A 40 -14.05 -16.01 1.21
CA GLU A 40 -13.84 -17.04 2.22
C GLU A 40 -13.03 -16.49 3.42
N GLU A 41 -12.95 -17.29 4.50
CA GLU A 41 -12.25 -16.94 5.74
C GLU A 41 -10.78 -16.54 5.57
N ASN A 42 -10.17 -16.88 4.43
CA ASN A 42 -8.77 -16.63 4.09
C ASN A 42 -8.51 -15.31 3.36
N GLN A 43 -9.48 -14.40 3.28
CA GLN A 43 -9.30 -13.12 2.60
C GLN A 43 -8.26 -12.26 3.31
N ILE A 44 -7.19 -11.89 2.60
CA ILE A 44 -6.18 -10.93 3.08
C ILE A 44 -6.81 -9.55 3.24
N GLY A 45 -6.44 -8.84 4.33
CA GLY A 45 -6.96 -7.53 4.70
C GLY A 45 -8.09 -7.58 5.73
N GLN A 46 -8.48 -8.77 6.21
CA GLN A 46 -9.51 -8.98 7.22
C GLN A 46 -9.00 -9.59 8.52
N GLU A 47 -7.69 -9.63 8.71
CA GLU A 47 -7.00 -10.19 9.87
C GLU A 47 -7.42 -9.51 11.18
N GLN A 48 -7.16 -10.17 12.31
CA GLN A 48 -7.57 -9.67 13.63
C GLN A 48 -6.75 -8.45 14.07
N SER A 49 -5.48 -8.38 13.65
CA SER A 49 -4.56 -7.29 13.98
C SER A 49 -3.75 -6.83 12.77
N PRO A 50 -3.19 -5.62 12.81
CA PRO A 50 -2.25 -5.15 11.80
C PRO A 50 -1.04 -6.06 11.66
N GLU A 51 -0.56 -6.61 12.78
CA GLU A 51 0.61 -7.50 12.83
C GLU A 51 0.34 -8.80 12.06
N GLU A 52 -0.82 -9.43 12.27
CA GLU A 52 -1.22 -10.63 11.52
C GLU A 52 -1.35 -10.35 10.01
N TYR A 53 -1.94 -9.20 9.67
CA TYR A 53 -2.00 -8.77 8.27
C TYR A 53 -0.61 -8.62 7.65
N ILE A 54 0.32 -7.97 8.34
CA ILE A 54 1.69 -7.78 7.85
C ILE A 54 2.39 -9.14 7.69
N GLU A 55 2.19 -10.06 8.62
CA GLU A 55 2.75 -11.40 8.54
C GLU A 55 2.23 -12.18 7.30
N GLN A 56 0.93 -12.14 7.03
CA GLN A 56 0.33 -12.72 5.82
C GLN A 56 0.90 -12.07 4.55
N MET A 57 1.04 -10.75 4.55
CA MET A 57 1.63 -10.02 3.44
C MET A 57 3.07 -10.43 3.18
N VAL A 58 3.91 -10.56 4.21
CA VAL A 58 5.29 -11.02 4.05
C VAL A 58 5.34 -12.42 3.43
N GLN A 59 4.44 -13.33 3.81
CA GLN A 59 4.36 -14.67 3.20
C GLN A 59 4.08 -14.59 1.69
N VAL A 60 3.11 -13.76 1.27
CA VAL A 60 2.84 -13.54 -0.16
C VAL A 60 4.08 -13.03 -0.89
N PHE A 61 4.77 -12.06 -0.31
CA PHE A 61 5.94 -11.47 -0.96
C PHE A 61 7.19 -12.34 -0.94
N ARG A 62 7.26 -13.37 -0.09
CA ARG A 62 8.26 -14.45 -0.20
C ARG A 62 8.07 -15.23 -1.50
N GLU A 63 6.83 -15.54 -1.87
CA GLU A 63 6.56 -16.21 -3.16
C GLU A 63 6.85 -15.28 -4.34
N VAL A 64 6.51 -14.00 -4.24
CA VAL A 64 6.93 -13.01 -5.26
C VAL A 64 8.46 -13.00 -5.41
N ARG A 65 9.21 -13.07 -4.31
CA ARG A 65 10.67 -13.10 -4.32
C ARG A 65 11.22 -14.33 -5.04
N ASN A 66 10.59 -15.49 -4.87
CA ASN A 66 10.97 -16.72 -5.56
C ASN A 66 10.80 -16.59 -7.08
N VAL A 67 9.72 -15.97 -7.50
CA VAL A 67 9.40 -15.78 -8.92
C VAL A 67 10.26 -14.70 -9.59
N LEU A 68 10.70 -13.68 -8.85
CA LEU A 68 11.53 -12.61 -9.39
C LEU A 68 12.96 -13.07 -9.72
N THR A 69 13.50 -12.57 -10.84
CA THR A 69 14.92 -12.68 -11.18
C THR A 69 15.80 -12.05 -10.10
N ASP A 70 17.10 -12.37 -10.09
CA ASP A 70 18.02 -11.83 -9.08
C ASP A 70 18.20 -10.31 -9.16
N ASP A 71 18.02 -9.75 -10.35
CA ASP A 71 18.02 -8.31 -10.62
C ASP A 71 16.61 -7.70 -10.60
N GLY A 72 15.61 -8.48 -10.19
CA GLY A 72 14.20 -8.09 -10.20
C GLY A 72 13.82 -7.06 -9.16
N THR A 73 12.75 -6.31 -9.46
CA THR A 73 12.20 -5.27 -8.59
C THR A 73 10.75 -5.53 -8.24
N CYS A 74 10.34 -5.05 -7.06
CA CYS A 74 8.95 -5.13 -6.61
C CYS A 74 8.47 -3.73 -6.18
N TRP A 75 7.37 -3.29 -6.78
CA TRP A 75 6.75 -1.99 -6.56
C TRP A 75 5.40 -2.19 -5.91
N VAL A 76 5.25 -1.70 -4.69
CA VAL A 76 4.04 -1.96 -3.89
C VAL A 76 3.40 -0.65 -3.49
N ASN A 77 2.17 -0.41 -4.01
CA ASN A 77 1.35 0.71 -3.57
C ASN A 77 0.56 0.32 -2.32
N MET A 78 0.65 1.14 -1.29
CA MET A 78 -0.09 0.93 -0.03
C MET A 78 -0.68 2.21 0.52
N GLY A 79 -1.95 2.12 0.91
CA GLY A 79 -2.63 3.13 1.69
C GLY A 79 -2.61 2.80 3.18
N ASP A 80 -2.79 3.82 4.00
CA ASP A 80 -2.89 3.70 5.45
C ASP A 80 -4.29 4.09 5.90
N SER A 81 -4.68 3.65 7.08
CA SER A 81 -5.96 3.94 7.69
C SER A 81 -5.82 4.41 9.14
N TYR A 82 -6.90 4.99 9.66
CA TYR A 82 -6.95 5.44 11.05
C TYR A 82 -7.71 4.43 11.90
N TYR A 83 -7.21 4.19 13.10
CA TYR A 83 -7.88 3.36 14.06
C TYR A 83 -9.14 4.04 14.56
N ASN A 84 -10.30 3.39 14.35
CA ASN A 84 -11.59 3.87 14.79
C ASN A 84 -12.30 2.75 15.55
N TYR A 85 -12.10 2.73 16.86
CA TYR A 85 -12.78 1.79 17.75
C TYR A 85 -14.14 2.32 18.14
N ARG A 86 -15.18 1.65 17.73
CA ARG A 86 -16.56 1.91 18.17
C ARG A 86 -17.07 0.73 18.97
N PRO A 87 -16.97 0.75 20.32
CA PRO A 87 -17.54 -0.28 21.15
C PRO A 87 -19.09 -0.18 21.11
N GLY A 88 -19.73 -1.22 20.69
CA GLY A 88 -21.16 -1.42 20.88
C GLY A 88 -22.09 -0.76 19.86
N LYS A 89 -23.09 -1.55 19.48
CA LYS A 89 -24.19 -1.34 18.53
C LYS A 89 -23.77 -1.26 17.07
N ALA A 90 -24.13 -2.32 16.34
CA ALA A 90 -24.28 -2.24 14.90
C ALA A 90 -25.01 -0.94 14.57
N TYR A 91 -24.46 -0.15 13.67
CA TYR A 91 -25.11 1.06 13.19
C TYR A 91 -26.48 0.66 12.64
N VAL A 92 -27.54 1.10 13.30
CA VAL A 92 -28.88 1.03 12.73
C VAL A 92 -28.81 1.83 11.43
N LYS A 93 -29.22 1.18 10.35
CA LYS A 93 -29.52 1.73 9.05
C LYS A 93 -29.79 3.24 9.11
N GLN A 94 -28.86 4.09 8.71
CA GLN A 94 -29.26 5.38 8.22
C GLN A 94 -29.87 5.12 6.84
N THR A 95 -31.17 5.13 6.82
CA THR A 95 -32.00 5.15 5.61
C THR A 95 -31.61 6.40 4.82
N VAL A 96 -30.61 6.30 3.97
CA VAL A 96 -30.57 7.16 2.82
C VAL A 96 -31.67 6.61 1.93
N ALA A 97 -32.79 7.34 1.85
CA ALA A 97 -33.84 7.11 0.90
C ALA A 97 -33.27 7.22 -0.51
N SER A 98 -32.74 6.16 -1.03
CA SER A 98 -32.42 6.00 -2.44
C SER A 98 -32.84 4.60 -2.85
N SER A 99 -33.69 4.57 -3.83
CA SER A 99 -34.33 3.50 -4.55
C SER A 99 -33.37 2.46 -5.18
N ARG A 100 -32.49 1.87 -4.40
CA ARG A 100 -31.68 0.72 -4.79
C ARG A 100 -31.93 -0.42 -3.84
N GLN A 101 -32.96 -1.21 -4.19
CA GLN A 101 -33.40 -2.37 -3.44
C GLN A 101 -32.50 -3.60 -3.55
N ASP A 102 -31.39 -3.54 -4.33
CA ASP A 102 -30.58 -4.70 -4.72
C ASP A 102 -29.16 -4.69 -4.20
N LEU A 103 -28.80 -3.82 -3.25
CA LEU A 103 -27.49 -3.89 -2.65
C LEU A 103 -27.50 -4.83 -1.43
N PRO A 104 -26.52 -5.77 -1.33
CA PRO A 104 -26.40 -6.61 -0.15
C PRO A 104 -26.31 -5.75 1.10
N GLU A 105 -26.96 -6.21 2.16
CA GLU A 105 -27.03 -5.53 3.45
C GLU A 105 -25.63 -5.31 4.00
N TYR A 106 -25.09 -4.10 3.81
CA TYR A 106 -23.79 -3.73 4.37
C TYR A 106 -23.94 -3.55 5.88
N SER A 107 -23.63 -4.58 6.61
CA SER A 107 -23.44 -4.50 8.06
C SER A 107 -21.99 -4.12 8.33
N PRO A 108 -21.69 -2.90 8.81
CA PRO A 108 -20.34 -2.58 9.20
C PRO A 108 -19.89 -3.56 10.28
N LYS A 109 -18.85 -4.35 10.00
CA LYS A 109 -18.24 -5.25 10.99
C LYS A 109 -17.88 -4.41 12.22
N ARG A 110 -18.09 -4.97 13.42
CA ARG A 110 -17.65 -4.33 14.67
C ARG A 110 -16.17 -4.04 14.55
N SER A 111 -15.77 -2.80 14.85
CA SER A 111 -14.36 -2.45 14.91
C SER A 111 -13.68 -3.31 15.98
N LYS A 112 -12.56 -3.93 15.63
CA LYS A 112 -11.78 -4.76 16.53
C LYS A 112 -11.03 -3.85 17.51
N LYS A 113 -10.90 -4.28 18.78
CA LYS A 113 -10.05 -3.59 19.74
C LYS A 113 -8.60 -3.95 19.43
N LEU A 114 -7.83 -2.99 18.97
CA LEU A 114 -6.40 -3.14 18.73
C LEU A 114 -5.64 -2.66 19.97
N TYR A 115 -4.77 -3.51 20.50
CA TYR A 115 -3.95 -3.15 21.65
C TYR A 115 -2.82 -2.22 21.20
N GLY A 116 -2.48 -1.23 22.03
CA GLY A 116 -1.41 -0.28 21.74
C GLY A 116 -1.81 0.91 20.86
N LEU A 117 -2.99 0.89 20.24
CA LEU A 117 -3.52 2.02 19.48
C LEU A 117 -4.63 2.74 20.22
N LYS A 118 -4.66 4.05 20.10
CA LYS A 118 -5.72 4.92 20.61
C LYS A 118 -6.65 5.31 19.47
N GLU A 119 -7.88 5.60 19.80
CA GLU A 119 -8.84 6.13 18.82
C GLU A 119 -8.23 7.33 18.07
N LYS A 120 -8.37 7.33 16.74
CA LYS A 120 -7.80 8.29 15.77
C LYS A 120 -6.31 8.17 15.51
N ASP A 121 -5.59 7.24 16.13
CA ASP A 121 -4.21 6.97 15.70
C ASP A 121 -4.16 6.54 14.24
N LEU A 122 -3.18 7.03 13.50
CA LEU A 122 -2.80 6.47 12.21
C LEU A 122 -2.15 5.11 12.48
N ILE A 123 -2.62 4.04 11.82
CA ILE A 123 -2.15 2.68 12.12
C ILE A 123 -0.70 2.49 11.69
N GLY A 124 -0.29 3.07 10.57
CA GLY A 124 1.09 2.98 10.07
C GLY A 124 1.35 1.75 9.19
N ILE A 125 0.32 1.13 8.64
CA ILE A 125 0.40 -0.09 7.84
C ILE A 125 1.49 -0.04 6.77
N PRO A 126 1.62 1.03 5.93
CA PRO A 126 2.64 1.05 4.89
C PRO A 126 4.06 0.90 5.43
N TRP A 127 4.37 1.57 6.53
CA TRP A 127 5.70 1.52 7.13
C TRP A 127 5.95 0.24 7.92
N MET A 128 4.93 -0.31 8.60
CA MET A 128 5.00 -1.64 9.21
C MET A 128 5.36 -2.69 8.15
N PHE A 129 4.68 -2.66 7.00
CA PHE A 129 4.95 -3.54 5.88
C PHE A 129 6.38 -3.34 5.34
N ALA A 130 6.78 -2.09 5.07
CA ALA A 130 8.09 -1.80 4.52
C ALA A 130 9.23 -2.29 5.42
N PHE A 131 9.10 -2.14 6.73
CA PHE A 131 10.10 -2.61 7.69
C PHE A 131 10.08 -4.14 7.84
N ALA A 132 8.90 -4.77 7.81
CA ALA A 132 8.79 -6.23 7.85
C ALA A 132 9.41 -6.87 6.61
N MET A 133 9.15 -6.34 5.42
CA MET A 133 9.79 -6.76 4.17
C MET A 133 11.31 -6.64 4.24
N ARG A 134 11.82 -5.52 4.77
CA ARG A 134 13.26 -5.33 4.96
C ARG A 134 13.83 -6.35 5.95
N ALA A 135 13.13 -6.63 7.03
CA ALA A 135 13.54 -7.65 8.00
C ALA A 135 13.53 -9.06 7.39
N ASP A 136 12.63 -9.33 6.44
CA ASP A 136 12.53 -10.58 5.69
C ASP A 136 13.59 -10.71 4.57
N GLY A 137 14.51 -9.76 4.46
CA GLY A 137 15.66 -9.83 3.54
C GLY A 137 15.49 -9.12 2.20
N TRP A 138 14.42 -8.36 2.01
CA TRP A 138 14.31 -7.44 0.89
C TRP A 138 15.16 -6.19 1.09
N TYR A 139 15.66 -5.60 0.01
CA TYR A 139 16.23 -4.29 0.02
C TYR A 139 15.13 -3.24 -0.19
N LEU A 140 14.77 -2.50 0.87
CA LEU A 140 13.92 -1.32 0.75
C LEU A 140 14.75 -0.20 0.12
N ARG A 141 14.45 0.14 -1.13
CA ARG A 141 15.27 1.06 -1.94
C ARG A 141 14.75 2.49 -1.90
N GLN A 142 13.43 2.65 -1.93
CA GLN A 142 12.83 3.97 -1.98
C GLN A 142 11.37 3.92 -1.51
N ASP A 143 10.93 5.01 -0.90
CA ASP A 143 9.53 5.39 -0.78
C ASP A 143 9.21 6.50 -1.79
N ILE A 144 8.07 6.40 -2.42
CA ILE A 144 7.59 7.34 -3.41
C ILE A 144 6.22 7.81 -2.96
N ILE A 145 6.01 9.11 -2.94
CA ILE A 145 4.72 9.70 -2.62
C ILE A 145 3.85 9.73 -3.88
N TRP A 146 2.81 8.93 -3.89
CA TRP A 146 1.78 9.05 -4.91
C TRP A 146 0.79 10.14 -4.50
N ASN A 147 1.02 11.34 -4.97
CA ASN A 147 0.12 12.47 -4.72
C ASN A 147 -1.19 12.31 -5.48
N LYS A 148 -2.31 12.49 -4.79
CA LYS A 148 -3.65 12.46 -5.36
C LYS A 148 -4.17 13.91 -5.48
N PRO A 149 -4.21 14.51 -6.69
CA PRO A 149 -4.65 15.89 -6.84
C PRO A 149 -6.14 16.08 -6.49
N ASN A 150 -6.95 15.02 -6.60
CA ASN A 150 -8.35 15.00 -6.22
C ASN A 150 -8.61 13.89 -5.18
N PRO A 151 -8.15 14.04 -3.94
CA PRO A 151 -8.40 13.04 -2.90
C PRO A 151 -9.89 12.98 -2.58
N MET A 152 -10.34 11.81 -2.10
CA MET A 152 -11.71 11.67 -1.63
C MET A 152 -11.94 12.65 -0.45
N PRO A 153 -13.03 13.43 -0.47
CA PRO A 153 -13.33 14.35 0.63
C PRO A 153 -13.47 13.63 1.97
N GLU A 154 -12.88 14.18 2.99
CA GLU A 154 -12.97 13.68 4.36
C GLU A 154 -13.65 14.71 5.25
N SER A 155 -14.65 14.27 6.02
CA SER A 155 -15.35 15.14 6.98
C SER A 155 -14.60 15.30 8.29
N VAL A 156 -13.28 15.38 8.25
CA VAL A 156 -12.42 15.54 9.44
C VAL A 156 -12.06 17.02 9.65
N ARG A 157 -11.93 17.43 10.92
CA ARG A 157 -11.65 18.81 11.31
C ARG A 157 -10.40 18.97 12.20
N ASP A 158 -9.78 17.87 12.55
CA ASP A 158 -8.65 17.81 13.49
C ASP A 158 -7.34 17.34 12.84
N ARG A 159 -7.31 17.19 11.53
CA ARG A 159 -6.14 16.92 10.70
C ARG A 159 -6.37 17.32 9.25
N CYS A 160 -5.29 17.37 8.48
CA CYS A 160 -5.38 17.58 7.04
C CYS A 160 -6.03 16.37 6.33
N THR A 161 -6.68 16.61 5.21
CA THR A 161 -7.16 15.57 4.30
C THR A 161 -5.96 14.77 3.78
N LYS A 162 -6.06 13.44 3.81
CA LYS A 162 -5.01 12.57 3.29
C LYS A 162 -5.04 12.58 1.75
N ALA A 163 -4.01 13.13 1.14
CA ALA A 163 -3.92 13.32 -0.30
C ALA A 163 -2.79 12.49 -0.94
N HIS A 164 -2.31 11.46 -0.29
CA HIS A 164 -1.25 10.59 -0.84
C HIS A 164 -1.36 9.15 -0.38
N GLU A 165 -0.71 8.28 -1.12
CA GLU A 165 -0.36 6.92 -0.75
C GLU A 165 1.13 6.71 -0.95
N TYR A 166 1.67 5.59 -0.45
CA TYR A 166 3.07 5.24 -0.61
C TYR A 166 3.23 4.19 -1.71
N ILE A 167 4.23 4.38 -2.56
CA ILE A 167 4.75 3.30 -3.40
C ILE A 167 6.14 2.97 -2.90
N PHE A 168 6.34 1.74 -2.46
CA PHE A 168 7.65 1.27 -2.05
C PHE A 168 8.33 0.52 -3.19
N LEU A 169 9.59 0.86 -3.42
CA LEU A 169 10.47 0.10 -4.29
C LEU A 169 11.31 -0.85 -3.43
N PHE A 170 11.14 -2.13 -3.72
CA PHE A 170 11.98 -3.19 -3.18
C PHE A 170 12.79 -3.86 -4.28
N SER A 171 13.95 -4.38 -3.93
CA SER A 171 14.73 -5.25 -4.78
C SER A 171 15.14 -6.53 -4.05
N LYS A 172 15.33 -7.60 -4.82
CA LYS A 172 15.77 -8.89 -4.30
C LYS A 172 17.21 -8.84 -3.79
N ASN A 173 18.06 -8.09 -4.51
CA ASN A 173 19.49 -7.93 -4.23
C ASN A 173 19.91 -6.46 -4.23
N LYS A 174 21.11 -6.19 -3.73
CA LYS A 174 21.70 -4.82 -3.73
C LYS A 174 21.93 -4.27 -5.13
N LYS A 175 22.15 -5.14 -6.13
CA LYS A 175 22.23 -4.80 -7.55
C LYS A 175 20.97 -5.28 -8.23
N TYR A 176 20.29 -4.41 -8.94
CA TYR A 176 19.06 -4.68 -9.64
C TYR A 176 19.00 -3.84 -10.91
N PHE A 177 18.13 -4.24 -11.84
CA PHE A 177 17.93 -3.49 -13.07
C PHE A 177 17.14 -2.20 -12.80
N TYR A 178 17.69 -1.09 -13.23
CA TYR A 178 17.04 0.21 -13.18
C TYR A 178 17.55 1.09 -14.33
N ASP A 179 16.67 1.42 -15.27
CA ASP A 179 16.98 2.28 -16.41
C ASP A 179 16.80 3.75 -16.02
N ASN A 180 17.89 4.35 -15.53
CA ASN A 180 17.88 5.75 -15.14
C ASN A 180 17.89 6.71 -16.33
N GLU A 181 18.26 6.25 -17.53
CA GLU A 181 18.21 7.10 -18.72
C GLU A 181 16.78 7.31 -19.20
N ALA A 182 15.95 6.24 -19.14
CA ALA A 182 14.55 6.27 -19.59
C ALA A 182 13.66 7.24 -18.80
N ILE A 183 14.05 7.57 -17.56
CA ILE A 183 13.25 8.46 -16.68
C ILE A 183 13.80 9.87 -16.59
N LYS A 184 14.88 10.20 -17.31
CA LYS A 184 15.44 11.56 -17.30
C LYS A 184 14.46 12.54 -17.92
N GLU A 185 14.18 13.59 -17.19
CA GLU A 185 13.48 14.77 -17.71
C GLU A 185 14.49 15.80 -18.21
N PRO A 186 14.12 16.63 -19.20
CA PRO A 186 14.96 17.75 -19.61
C PRO A 186 15.28 18.64 -18.40
N ALA A 187 16.54 18.97 -18.23
CA ALA A 187 16.96 19.89 -17.19
C ALA A 187 16.23 21.24 -17.37
N LYS A 188 15.66 21.77 -16.29
CA LYS A 188 15.14 23.13 -16.31
C LYS A 188 16.31 24.07 -16.59
N ASP A 189 16.18 24.92 -17.59
CA ASP A 189 17.12 26.00 -17.80
C ASP A 189 17.02 26.97 -16.61
N TRP A 190 17.98 26.89 -15.71
CA TRP A 190 18.07 27.80 -14.56
C TRP A 190 18.64 29.16 -14.95
N GLY A 191 18.89 29.42 -16.25
CA GLY A 191 19.67 30.54 -16.72
C GLY A 191 21.07 30.55 -16.09
N THR A 192 21.91 31.41 -16.50
CA THR A 192 23.17 31.71 -15.83
C THR A 192 22.89 32.46 -14.53
N ARG A 193 22.57 31.73 -13.45
CA ARG A 193 22.52 32.33 -12.11
C ARG A 193 23.91 32.83 -11.78
N ASP A 194 24.06 34.15 -11.84
CA ASP A 194 25.28 34.81 -11.35
C ASP A 194 25.36 34.57 -9.83
N ARG A 195 26.10 33.54 -9.46
CA ARG A 195 26.33 33.16 -8.06
C ARG A 195 27.12 34.23 -7.27
N SER A 196 27.70 35.21 -7.96
CA SER A 196 28.42 36.31 -7.32
C SER A 196 27.53 37.33 -6.63
N LYS A 197 26.18 37.28 -6.91
CA LYS A 197 25.20 38.22 -6.37
C LYS A 197 24.32 37.62 -5.26
N GLY A 198 24.68 36.50 -4.70
CA GLY A 198 24.00 35.91 -3.56
C GLY A 198 24.22 36.74 -2.30
N LYS A 199 23.41 37.76 -2.05
CA LYS A 199 23.30 38.38 -0.73
C LYS A 199 22.62 37.37 0.19
N TYR A 200 23.39 36.80 1.12
CA TYR A 200 22.83 36.18 2.31
C TYR A 200 22.26 37.31 3.17
N HIS A 201 20.93 37.45 3.21
CA HIS A 201 20.29 38.21 4.24
C HIS A 201 20.27 37.32 5.49
N ASN A 202 21.19 37.58 6.40
CA ASN A 202 21.06 37.20 7.80
C ASN A 202 20.18 38.27 8.44
N GLU A 203 18.93 37.95 8.72
CA GLU A 203 18.08 38.53 9.75
C GLU A 203 17.51 37.44 10.60
#